data_12c2f84092694f3518ccb9409ca37809
#
_entry.id   12c2f84092694f3518ccb9409ca37809
#
_cell.length_a   1.000
_cell.length_b   1.000
_cell.length_c   1.000
_cell.angle_alpha   90.00
_cell.angle_beta   90.00
_cell.angle_gamma   90.00
#
_symmetry.space_group_name_H-M   'P 1'
#
loop_
_entity.id
_entity.type
_entity.pdbx_description
1 polymer ?
#
loop_
_entity_poly.entity_id
_entity_poly.type
_entity_poly.pdbx_seq_one_letter_code
_entity_poly.pdbx_strand_id
1 'polypeptide(L)'
;MNDMTDSSTNAFDKTDMEQHGATSAGVVMKLREMIHQGELRPGDRLPPERDLAKMFGVSRPTLRAAIRSLAAVGALQSRQGAGTFVVKAEASPSLDSSSLRLMAALHGFTSAEMFEARQSLEMAIAGLAAERATSDQMATLSEEIAGMFASLDEPEQFLVHDMRFHQTVAAASGNRILTALMNMVAAILFDVRRKTVRRATDLKESAEMHRQIYRAIRERNPEAARSAMHDHLVLAQRAQEAEGVDDLADAEGNSNNGSASKETVS
;
A
#
# COMPACT_ATOMS: atom_id res chain seq x y z
N MET A 1 -42.87 40.99 18.90
CA MET A 1 -42.35 41.90 17.89
C MET A 1 -40.87 42.01 18.14
N ASN A 2 -40.08 41.24 17.52
CA ASN A 2 -38.94 41.58 16.70
C ASN A 2 -38.26 40.29 16.25
N ASP A 3 -38.43 40.12 15.01
CA ASP A 3 -37.84 39.13 14.16
C ASP A 3 -36.33 39.49 14.04
N MET A 4 -35.45 38.60 14.40
CA MET A 4 -34.02 38.67 14.04
C MET A 4 -33.64 37.34 13.40
N THR A 5 -33.89 37.30 12.10
CA THR A 5 -33.35 36.31 11.19
C THR A 5 -31.83 36.39 11.20
N ASP A 6 -31.24 35.29 11.64
CA ASP A 6 -29.80 35.02 11.56
C ASP A 6 -29.39 34.82 10.09
N SER A 7 -28.69 35.83 9.54
CA SER A 7 -28.15 35.87 8.18
C SER A 7 -26.61 35.81 8.22
N SER A 8 -26.03 34.80 8.84
CA SER A 8 -24.57 34.65 8.90
C SER A 8 -24.03 33.31 8.35
N THR A 9 -24.76 32.70 7.41
CA THR A 9 -24.28 31.45 6.80
C THR A 9 -24.31 31.62 5.28
N ASN A 10 -23.41 32.40 4.69
CA ASN A 10 -23.12 32.28 3.24
C ASN A 10 -22.07 33.27 2.68
N ALA A 11 -21.03 33.60 3.40
CA ALA A 11 -19.98 34.51 2.89
C ALA A 11 -18.69 33.80 2.46
N PHE A 12 -18.50 32.51 2.80
CA PHE A 12 -17.28 31.76 2.47
C PHE A 12 -17.33 31.05 1.11
N ASP A 13 -18.48 30.98 0.45
CA ASP A 13 -18.70 30.06 -0.69
C ASP A 13 -18.52 30.67 -2.07
N LYS A 14 -18.35 31.97 -2.23
CA LYS A 14 -18.26 32.60 -3.56
C LYS A 14 -16.86 32.96 -4.02
N THR A 15 -15.95 33.27 -3.13
CA THR A 15 -14.61 33.76 -3.51
C THR A 15 -13.62 32.62 -3.82
N ASP A 16 -13.77 31.43 -3.16
CA ASP A 16 -12.98 30.24 -3.46
C ASP A 16 -13.47 29.50 -4.73
N MET A 17 -14.74 29.66 -5.08
CA MET A 17 -15.30 29.07 -6.31
C MET A 17 -14.82 29.79 -7.59
N GLU A 18 -14.47 31.06 -7.54
CA GLU A 18 -14.03 31.80 -8.70
C GLU A 18 -12.56 31.57 -9.08
N GLN A 19 -11.70 31.15 -8.16
CA GLN A 19 -10.28 30.89 -8.41
C GLN A 19 -9.94 29.45 -8.79
N HIS A 20 -10.76 28.43 -8.45
CA HIS A 20 -10.49 27.01 -8.73
C HIS A 20 -11.65 26.26 -9.40
N GLY A 21 -12.76 26.90 -9.69
CA GLY A 21 -14.08 26.29 -9.92
C GLY A 21 -14.28 25.49 -11.21
N ALA A 22 -13.45 25.65 -12.24
CA ALA A 22 -13.66 24.99 -13.54
C ALA A 22 -12.62 23.90 -13.88
N THR A 23 -11.70 23.57 -12.97
CA THR A 23 -10.60 22.65 -13.20
C THR A 23 -10.83 21.28 -12.53
N SER A 24 -10.15 20.24 -13.03
CA SER A 24 -10.16 18.92 -12.36
C SER A 24 -9.62 18.98 -10.93
N ALA A 25 -8.65 19.86 -10.66
CA ALA A 25 -8.12 20.07 -9.31
C ALA A 25 -9.17 20.65 -8.36
N GLY A 26 -9.95 21.65 -8.80
CA GLY A 26 -11.05 22.22 -8.02
C GLY A 26 -12.14 21.18 -7.69
N VAL A 27 -12.48 20.32 -8.66
CA VAL A 27 -13.41 19.21 -8.42
C VAL A 27 -12.85 18.20 -7.42
N VAL A 28 -11.54 17.87 -7.48
CA VAL A 28 -10.88 17.01 -6.50
C VAL A 28 -10.99 17.59 -5.09
N MET A 29 -10.71 18.89 -4.93
CA MET A 29 -10.82 19.57 -3.63
C MET A 29 -12.26 19.53 -3.10
N LYS A 30 -13.25 19.81 -3.94
CA LYS A 30 -14.66 19.80 -3.52
C LYS A 30 -15.14 18.41 -3.11
N LEU A 31 -14.81 17.36 -3.87
CA LEU A 31 -15.16 15.99 -3.51
C LEU A 31 -14.46 15.56 -2.21
N ARG A 32 -13.20 15.95 -1.99
CA ARG A 32 -12.50 15.71 -0.73
C ARG A 32 -13.17 16.40 0.44
N GLU A 33 -13.59 17.64 0.25
CA GLU A 33 -14.30 18.41 1.27
C GLU A 33 -15.64 17.74 1.64
N MET A 34 -16.45 17.32 0.66
CA MET A 34 -17.70 16.58 0.89
C MET A 34 -17.46 15.26 1.66
N ILE A 35 -16.35 14.56 1.39
CA ILE A 35 -15.97 13.36 2.13
C ILE A 35 -15.55 13.73 3.56
N HIS A 36 -14.77 14.79 3.74
CA HIS A 36 -14.30 15.22 5.05
C HIS A 36 -15.44 15.72 5.95
N GLN A 37 -16.39 16.44 5.39
CA GLN A 37 -17.59 16.95 6.09
C GLN A 37 -18.65 15.86 6.34
N GLY A 38 -18.45 14.65 5.77
CA GLY A 38 -19.39 13.52 5.94
C GLY A 38 -20.64 13.60 5.07
N GLU A 39 -20.70 14.51 4.10
CA GLU A 39 -21.76 14.57 3.08
C GLU A 39 -21.69 13.35 2.14
N LEU A 40 -20.46 12.90 1.85
CA LEU A 40 -20.15 11.63 1.18
C LEU A 40 -19.43 10.71 2.17
N ARG A 41 -20.09 9.67 2.61
CA ARG A 41 -19.56 8.72 3.59
C ARG A 41 -18.83 7.56 2.92
N PRO A 42 -17.87 6.94 3.59
CA PRO A 42 -17.27 5.70 3.11
C PRO A 42 -18.30 4.64 2.76
N GLY A 43 -18.24 4.14 1.54
CA GLY A 43 -19.20 3.19 0.97
C GLY A 43 -20.34 3.83 0.17
N ASP A 44 -20.54 5.15 0.25
CA ASP A 44 -21.57 5.83 -0.52
C ASP A 44 -21.23 5.81 -2.02
N ARG A 45 -22.29 5.69 -2.83
CA ARG A 45 -22.20 5.82 -4.27
C ARG A 45 -22.24 7.30 -4.65
N LEU A 46 -21.30 7.75 -5.48
CA LEU A 46 -21.37 9.10 -6.05
C LEU A 46 -22.64 9.25 -6.91
N PRO A 47 -23.24 10.44 -6.92
CA PRO A 47 -24.28 10.80 -7.90
C PRO A 47 -23.80 10.54 -9.33
N PRO A 48 -24.71 10.34 -10.30
CA PRO A 48 -24.35 10.16 -11.70
C PRO A 48 -23.44 11.27 -12.20
N GLU A 49 -22.43 10.91 -13.00
CA GLU A 49 -21.44 11.90 -13.54
C GLU A 49 -22.09 13.13 -14.18
N ARG A 50 -23.26 12.96 -14.83
CA ARG A 50 -24.01 14.06 -15.43
C ARG A 50 -24.45 15.07 -14.40
N ASP A 51 -24.94 14.58 -13.27
CA ASP A 51 -25.55 15.42 -12.23
C ASP A 51 -24.44 16.08 -11.39
N LEU A 52 -23.34 15.37 -11.10
CA LEU A 52 -22.14 15.92 -10.47
C LEU A 52 -21.48 17.00 -11.35
N ALA A 53 -21.34 16.76 -12.65
CA ALA A 53 -20.77 17.75 -13.56
C ALA A 53 -21.61 19.04 -13.58
N LYS A 54 -22.94 18.89 -13.56
CA LYS A 54 -23.87 20.03 -13.46
C LYS A 54 -23.76 20.75 -12.10
N MET A 55 -23.66 19.99 -11.02
CA MET A 55 -23.54 20.50 -9.64
C MET A 55 -22.26 21.33 -9.47
N PHE A 56 -21.13 20.84 -10.02
CA PHE A 56 -19.84 21.52 -9.91
C PHE A 56 -19.58 22.55 -11.04
N GLY A 57 -20.50 22.72 -12.00
CA GLY A 57 -20.35 23.65 -13.09
C GLY A 57 -19.19 23.32 -14.05
N VAL A 58 -18.85 22.03 -14.19
CA VAL A 58 -17.70 21.58 -15.00
C VAL A 58 -18.14 20.68 -16.16
N SER A 59 -17.24 20.52 -17.15
CA SER A 59 -17.45 19.54 -18.21
C SER A 59 -17.35 18.11 -17.69
N ARG A 60 -18.06 17.15 -18.33
CA ARG A 60 -17.94 15.72 -17.98
C ARG A 60 -16.51 15.17 -18.11
N PRO A 61 -15.70 15.54 -19.13
CA PRO A 61 -14.28 15.17 -19.16
C PRO A 61 -13.48 15.67 -17.95
N THR A 62 -13.71 16.91 -17.51
CA THR A 62 -13.07 17.51 -16.32
C THR A 62 -13.42 16.72 -15.05
N LEU A 63 -14.72 16.41 -14.87
CA LEU A 63 -15.17 15.59 -13.76
C LEU A 63 -14.53 14.19 -13.77
N ARG A 64 -14.49 13.53 -14.94
CA ARG A 64 -13.86 12.22 -15.09
C ARG A 64 -12.37 12.23 -14.76
N ALA A 65 -11.66 13.32 -15.14
CA ALA A 65 -10.25 13.48 -14.76
C ALA A 65 -10.10 13.56 -13.24
N ALA A 66 -10.96 14.32 -12.54
CA ALA A 66 -10.97 14.41 -11.09
C ALA A 66 -11.29 13.07 -10.41
N ILE A 67 -12.31 12.36 -10.91
CA ILE A 67 -12.67 11.03 -10.39
C ILE A 67 -11.50 10.04 -10.56
N ARG A 68 -10.83 10.05 -11.72
CA ARG A 68 -9.61 9.21 -11.94
C ARG A 68 -8.49 9.56 -10.98
N SER A 69 -8.24 10.85 -10.73
CA SER A 69 -7.22 11.29 -9.77
C SER A 69 -7.53 10.80 -8.36
N LEU A 70 -8.80 10.89 -7.92
CA LEU A 70 -9.22 10.38 -6.61
C LEU A 70 -9.23 8.85 -6.54
N ALA A 71 -9.50 8.17 -7.65
CA ALA A 71 -9.40 6.71 -7.73
C ALA A 71 -7.94 6.24 -7.67
N ALA A 72 -7.02 6.95 -8.33
CA ALA A 72 -5.59 6.66 -8.29
C ALA A 72 -4.99 6.75 -6.88
N VAL A 73 -5.52 7.63 -6.02
CA VAL A 73 -5.10 7.71 -4.60
C VAL A 73 -5.98 6.87 -3.67
N GLY A 74 -6.85 6.01 -4.23
CA GLY A 74 -7.67 5.09 -3.44
C GLY A 74 -8.81 5.74 -2.66
N ALA A 75 -9.13 7.02 -2.92
CA ALA A 75 -10.27 7.70 -2.27
C ALA A 75 -11.61 7.29 -2.87
N LEU A 76 -11.62 6.94 -4.15
CA LEU A 76 -12.80 6.47 -4.88
C LEU A 76 -12.51 5.13 -5.56
N GLN A 77 -13.55 4.31 -5.76
CA GLN A 77 -13.49 3.06 -6.50
C GLN A 77 -14.61 3.02 -7.54
N SER A 78 -14.23 2.90 -8.83
CA SER A 78 -15.19 2.69 -9.92
C SER A 78 -15.47 1.20 -10.11
N ARG A 79 -16.76 0.82 -10.14
CA ARG A 79 -17.21 -0.53 -10.43
C ARG A 79 -18.03 -0.52 -11.71
N GLN A 80 -17.60 -1.33 -12.70
CA GLN A 80 -18.26 -1.39 -14.00
C GLN A 80 -19.76 -1.71 -13.86
N GLY A 81 -20.59 -0.89 -14.47
CA GLY A 81 -22.05 -1.03 -14.40
C GLY A 81 -22.70 -0.61 -13.06
N ALA A 82 -21.94 -0.50 -11.98
CA ALA A 82 -22.45 -0.16 -10.65
C ALA A 82 -22.23 1.30 -10.25
N GLY A 83 -21.23 1.99 -10.82
CA GLY A 83 -20.92 3.38 -10.52
C GLY A 83 -19.60 3.58 -9.77
N THR A 84 -19.40 4.78 -9.23
CA THR A 84 -18.23 5.14 -8.43
C THR A 84 -18.63 5.28 -6.97
N PHE A 85 -17.82 4.73 -6.08
CA PHE A 85 -18.08 4.66 -4.63
C PHE A 85 -16.93 5.32 -3.86
N VAL A 86 -17.26 5.93 -2.71
CA VAL A 86 -16.26 6.37 -1.73
C VAL A 86 -15.67 5.14 -1.07
N VAL A 87 -14.35 5.04 -1.02
CA VAL A 87 -13.67 3.90 -0.40
C VAL A 87 -13.82 3.97 1.13
N LYS A 88 -14.13 2.85 1.76
CA LYS A 88 -14.19 2.77 3.23
C LYS A 88 -12.78 2.99 3.80
N ALA A 89 -12.69 3.85 4.81
CA ALA A 89 -11.41 4.22 5.45
C ALA A 89 -10.68 3.07 6.18
N GLU A 90 -11.27 1.87 6.19
CA GLU A 90 -10.65 0.64 6.72
C GLU A 90 -9.59 0.07 5.77
N ALA A 91 -9.64 0.43 4.48
CA ALA A 91 -8.53 0.15 3.59
C ALA A 91 -7.46 1.23 3.84
N SER A 92 -6.29 0.84 4.36
CA SER A 92 -5.10 1.69 4.35
C SER A 92 -4.97 2.32 2.97
N PRO A 93 -4.64 3.64 2.86
CA PRO A 93 -4.45 4.25 1.55
C PRO A 93 -3.45 3.40 0.78
N SER A 94 -3.94 2.69 -0.24
CA SER A 94 -3.06 1.97 -1.16
C SER A 94 -2.46 3.00 -2.08
N LEU A 95 -1.21 3.35 -1.84
CA LEU A 95 -0.41 3.99 -2.88
C LEU A 95 -0.34 2.99 -4.04
N ASP A 96 -0.66 3.47 -5.24
CA ASP A 96 -0.66 2.61 -6.42
C ASP A 96 0.76 2.08 -6.69
N SER A 97 0.97 0.80 -6.39
CA SER A 97 2.24 0.13 -6.63
C SER A 97 2.56 -0.02 -8.12
N SER A 98 1.58 0.14 -9.02
CA SER A 98 1.78 0.01 -10.46
C SER A 98 2.69 1.12 -11.00
N SER A 99 2.57 2.34 -10.48
CA SER A 99 3.44 3.45 -10.86
C SER A 99 4.90 3.19 -10.45
N LEU A 100 5.13 2.69 -9.23
CA LEU A 100 6.49 2.37 -8.77
C LEU A 100 7.07 1.16 -9.51
N ARG A 101 6.25 0.13 -9.81
CA ARG A 101 6.66 -1.00 -10.66
C ARG A 101 7.07 -0.54 -12.06
N LEU A 102 6.27 0.31 -12.68
CA LEU A 102 6.60 0.88 -13.99
C LEU A 102 7.91 1.69 -13.94
N MET A 103 8.10 2.49 -12.90
CA MET A 103 9.36 3.22 -12.69
C MET A 103 10.54 2.26 -12.48
N ALA A 104 10.38 1.20 -11.68
CA ALA A 104 11.41 0.18 -11.48
C ALA A 104 11.81 -0.47 -12.82
N ALA A 105 10.83 -0.85 -13.64
CA ALA A 105 11.07 -1.45 -14.96
C ALA A 105 11.71 -0.46 -15.96
N LEU A 106 11.32 0.82 -15.94
CA LEU A 106 11.85 1.84 -16.87
C LEU A 106 13.24 2.35 -16.48
N HIS A 107 13.53 2.42 -15.19
CA HIS A 107 14.75 3.02 -14.66
C HIS A 107 15.77 2.00 -14.14
N GLY A 108 15.47 0.70 -14.22
CA GLY A 108 16.37 -0.37 -13.82
C GLY A 108 16.73 -0.31 -12.33
N PHE A 109 15.74 -0.18 -11.43
CA PHE A 109 16.01 -0.21 -9.99
C PHE A 109 16.62 -1.55 -9.60
N THR A 110 17.72 -1.48 -8.89
CA THR A 110 18.47 -2.65 -8.46
C THR A 110 17.91 -3.24 -7.16
N SER A 111 18.20 -4.50 -6.93
CA SER A 111 17.89 -5.18 -5.68
C SER A 111 18.55 -4.49 -4.48
N ALA A 112 19.78 -4.04 -4.65
CA ALA A 112 20.52 -3.31 -3.60
C ALA A 112 19.82 -2.01 -3.18
N GLU A 113 19.41 -1.17 -4.15
CA GLU A 113 18.65 0.06 -3.86
C GLU A 113 17.34 -0.22 -3.14
N MET A 114 16.66 -1.32 -3.51
CA MET A 114 15.43 -1.74 -2.85
C MET A 114 15.68 -2.14 -1.38
N PHE A 115 16.76 -2.90 -1.09
CA PHE A 115 17.10 -3.26 0.28
C PHE A 115 17.56 -2.06 1.11
N GLU A 116 18.29 -1.12 0.54
CA GLU A 116 18.66 0.14 1.21
C GLU A 116 17.40 0.94 1.61
N ALA A 117 16.44 1.06 0.70
CA ALA A 117 15.15 1.70 0.98
C ALA A 117 14.37 0.96 2.08
N ARG A 118 14.32 -0.37 2.04
CA ARG A 118 13.70 -1.21 3.08
C ARG A 118 14.36 -1.01 4.44
N GLN A 119 15.69 -1.10 4.51
CA GLN A 119 16.41 -0.91 5.77
C GLN A 119 16.07 0.46 6.39
N SER A 120 16.12 1.53 5.59
CA SER A 120 15.77 2.87 6.04
C SER A 120 14.34 2.98 6.57
N LEU A 121 13.38 2.33 5.91
CA LEU A 121 11.96 2.40 6.23
C LEU A 121 11.58 1.44 7.37
N GLU A 122 11.93 0.17 7.25
CA GLU A 122 11.45 -0.88 8.14
C GLU A 122 12.09 -0.85 9.53
N MET A 123 13.36 -0.44 9.64
CA MET A 123 13.98 -0.20 10.94
C MET A 123 13.25 0.90 11.73
N ALA A 124 12.93 2.01 11.08
CA ALA A 124 12.16 3.08 11.72
C ALA A 124 10.76 2.62 12.12
N ILE A 125 10.08 1.87 11.26
CA ILE A 125 8.77 1.26 11.50
C ILE A 125 8.83 0.30 12.70
N ALA A 126 9.81 -0.59 12.77
CA ALA A 126 9.95 -1.56 13.87
C ALA A 126 10.15 -0.86 15.23
N GLY A 127 10.95 0.21 15.28
CA GLY A 127 11.12 1.02 16.47
C GLY A 127 9.81 1.66 16.93
N LEU A 128 9.03 2.25 16.01
CA LEU A 128 7.72 2.82 16.31
C LEU A 128 6.69 1.75 16.73
N ALA A 129 6.74 0.56 16.12
CA ALA A 129 5.88 -0.56 16.49
C ALA A 129 6.15 -1.01 17.92
N ALA A 130 7.42 -1.05 18.35
CA ALA A 130 7.77 -1.36 19.74
C ALA A 130 7.16 -0.37 20.75
N GLU A 131 7.04 0.91 20.38
CA GLU A 131 6.42 1.93 21.22
C GLU A 131 4.88 1.82 21.26
N ARG A 132 4.22 1.41 20.16
CA ARG A 132 2.80 1.68 19.92
C ARG A 132 1.93 0.47 19.68
N ALA A 133 2.50 -0.71 19.43
CA ALA A 133 1.74 -1.92 19.10
C ALA A 133 0.64 -2.22 20.13
N THR A 134 -0.57 -2.51 19.65
CA THR A 134 -1.70 -2.94 20.48
C THR A 134 -1.61 -4.44 20.80
N SER A 135 -2.41 -4.91 21.78
CA SER A 135 -2.47 -6.34 22.13
C SER A 135 -2.95 -7.19 20.95
N ASP A 136 -3.91 -6.71 20.16
CA ASP A 136 -4.43 -7.41 18.98
C ASP A 136 -3.36 -7.54 17.89
N GLN A 137 -2.58 -6.48 17.66
CA GLN A 137 -1.46 -6.51 16.72
C GLN A 137 -0.36 -7.47 17.18
N MET A 138 -0.10 -7.53 18.49
CA MET A 138 0.84 -8.49 19.07
C MET A 138 0.38 -9.95 18.89
N ALA A 139 -0.93 -10.22 19.03
CA ALA A 139 -1.51 -11.52 18.76
C ALA A 139 -1.33 -11.89 17.28
N THR A 140 -1.68 -10.97 16.35
CA THR A 140 -1.50 -11.17 14.91
C THR A 140 -0.03 -11.46 14.56
N LEU A 141 0.93 -10.70 15.08
CA LEU A 141 2.36 -10.94 14.85
C LEU A 141 2.78 -12.35 15.32
N SER A 142 2.26 -12.80 16.47
CA SER A 142 2.53 -14.14 16.99
C SER A 142 1.94 -15.24 16.09
N GLU A 143 0.74 -15.02 15.55
CA GLU A 143 0.08 -15.94 14.60
C GLU A 143 0.87 -16.06 13.30
N GLU A 144 1.35 -14.94 12.75
CA GLU A 144 2.14 -14.96 11.51
C GLU A 144 3.49 -15.69 11.70
N ILE A 145 4.14 -15.54 12.86
CA ILE A 145 5.35 -16.31 13.19
C ILE A 145 5.04 -17.81 13.30
N ALA A 146 3.95 -18.16 13.97
CA ALA A 146 3.53 -19.56 14.06
C ALA A 146 3.25 -20.16 12.67
N GLY A 147 2.61 -19.36 11.79
CA GLY A 147 2.39 -19.71 10.39
C GLY A 147 3.69 -19.94 9.60
N MET A 148 4.70 -19.07 9.78
CA MET A 148 6.02 -19.26 9.17
C MET A 148 6.66 -20.58 9.59
N PHE A 149 6.67 -20.90 10.89
CA PHE A 149 7.23 -22.16 11.39
C PHE A 149 6.43 -23.39 10.93
N ALA A 150 5.12 -23.25 10.73
CA ALA A 150 4.29 -24.32 10.19
C ALA A 150 4.50 -24.55 8.69
N SER A 151 5.02 -23.55 7.97
CA SER A 151 5.15 -23.54 6.50
C SER A 151 6.60 -23.67 6.02
N LEU A 152 7.51 -24.22 6.82
CA LEU A 152 8.93 -24.37 6.45
C LEU A 152 9.13 -25.24 5.20
N ASP A 153 8.23 -26.20 4.97
CA ASP A 153 8.24 -27.07 3.79
C ASP A 153 7.35 -26.55 2.65
N GLU A 154 6.68 -25.41 2.86
CA GLU A 154 5.77 -24.74 1.91
C GLU A 154 6.20 -23.29 1.64
N PRO A 155 7.23 -23.05 0.82
CA PRO A 155 7.85 -21.73 0.66
C PRO A 155 6.88 -20.62 0.25
N GLU A 156 5.87 -20.93 -0.57
CA GLU A 156 4.86 -19.94 -0.99
C GLU A 156 3.95 -19.52 0.18
N GLN A 157 3.58 -20.45 1.04
CA GLN A 157 2.83 -20.14 2.27
C GLN A 157 3.68 -19.39 3.27
N PHE A 158 4.95 -19.76 3.43
CA PHE A 158 5.90 -19.02 4.25
C PHE A 158 5.95 -17.55 3.83
N LEU A 159 6.07 -17.28 2.52
CA LEU A 159 6.10 -15.91 1.99
C LEU A 159 4.83 -15.10 2.30
N VAL A 160 3.66 -15.75 2.32
CA VAL A 160 2.40 -15.08 2.70
C VAL A 160 2.45 -14.62 4.16
N HIS A 161 2.94 -15.47 5.07
CA HIS A 161 3.08 -15.13 6.49
C HIS A 161 4.16 -14.05 6.71
N ASP A 162 5.29 -14.16 6.03
CA ASP A 162 6.35 -13.14 6.02
C ASP A 162 5.82 -11.76 5.64
N MET A 163 5.09 -11.68 4.54
CA MET A 163 4.47 -10.43 4.10
C MET A 163 3.50 -9.84 5.12
N ARG A 164 2.60 -10.68 5.66
CA ARG A 164 1.61 -10.25 6.65
C ARG A 164 2.27 -9.78 7.94
N PHE A 165 3.37 -10.40 8.34
CA PHE A 165 4.16 -9.96 9.48
C PHE A 165 4.66 -8.53 9.28
N HIS A 166 5.36 -8.24 8.17
CA HIS A 166 5.88 -6.91 7.88
C HIS A 166 4.76 -5.85 7.76
N GLN A 167 3.62 -6.21 7.14
CA GLN A 167 2.46 -5.32 7.08
C GLN A 167 1.87 -5.04 8.47
N THR A 168 1.84 -6.05 9.35
CA THR A 168 1.36 -5.88 10.72
C THR A 168 2.31 -5.01 11.54
N VAL A 169 3.63 -5.18 11.40
CA VAL A 169 4.64 -4.29 12.01
C VAL A 169 4.43 -2.85 11.52
N ALA A 170 4.20 -2.66 10.21
CA ALA A 170 3.94 -1.33 9.66
C ALA A 170 2.65 -0.70 10.21
N ALA A 171 1.57 -1.46 10.32
CA ALA A 171 0.34 -1.00 10.95
C ALA A 171 0.54 -0.66 12.43
N ALA A 172 1.35 -1.46 13.16
CA ALA A 172 1.67 -1.26 14.57
C ALA A 172 2.51 0.00 14.83
N SER A 173 3.19 0.54 13.82
CA SER A 173 3.88 1.84 13.93
C SER A 173 2.93 2.99 14.24
N GLY A 174 1.61 2.84 14.00
CA GLY A 174 0.61 3.88 14.15
C GLY A 174 0.75 5.04 13.14
N ASN A 175 1.66 4.93 12.18
CA ASN A 175 1.88 5.93 11.15
C ASN A 175 1.32 5.45 9.79
N ARG A 176 0.17 6.00 9.41
CA ARG A 176 -0.55 5.60 8.18
C ARG A 176 0.24 5.85 6.90
N ILE A 177 1.15 6.83 6.88
CA ILE A 177 2.00 7.11 5.72
C ILE A 177 3.06 6.02 5.59
N LEU A 178 3.75 5.67 6.70
CA LEU A 178 4.72 4.58 6.70
C LEU A 178 4.08 3.24 6.33
N THR A 179 2.87 2.98 6.83
CA THR A 179 2.09 1.78 6.45
C THR A 179 1.80 1.75 4.94
N ALA A 180 1.40 2.88 4.35
CA ALA A 180 1.12 2.96 2.92
C ALA A 180 2.39 2.77 2.07
N LEU A 181 3.51 3.38 2.46
CA LEU A 181 4.81 3.20 1.81
C LEU A 181 5.28 1.74 1.90
N MET A 182 5.17 1.12 3.08
CA MET A 182 5.54 -0.27 3.27
C MET A 182 4.71 -1.21 2.40
N ASN A 183 3.39 -1.01 2.32
CA ASN A 183 2.51 -1.81 1.46
C ASN A 183 2.88 -1.68 -0.02
N MET A 184 3.30 -0.49 -0.47
CA MET A 184 3.76 -0.26 -1.84
C MET A 184 5.06 -1.01 -2.13
N VAL A 185 6.04 -0.95 -1.22
CA VAL A 185 7.31 -1.66 -1.33
C VAL A 185 7.08 -3.17 -1.27
N ALA A 186 6.27 -3.66 -0.33
CA ALA A 186 5.95 -5.07 -0.17
C ALA A 186 5.33 -5.68 -1.44
N ALA A 187 4.47 -4.93 -2.16
CA ALA A 187 3.85 -5.40 -3.38
C ALA A 187 4.87 -5.67 -4.51
N ILE A 188 5.94 -4.88 -4.60
CA ILE A 188 7.01 -5.09 -5.59
C ILE A 188 7.85 -6.31 -5.20
N LEU A 189 8.23 -6.38 -3.94
CA LEU A 189 9.06 -7.47 -3.41
C LEU A 189 8.38 -8.82 -3.46
N PHE A 190 7.06 -8.87 -3.27
CA PHE A 190 6.32 -10.13 -3.33
C PHE A 190 6.51 -10.85 -4.65
N ASP A 191 6.41 -10.14 -5.77
CA ASP A 191 6.57 -10.74 -7.09
C ASP A 191 7.98 -11.27 -7.32
N VAL A 192 9.01 -10.55 -6.83
CA VAL A 192 10.41 -10.98 -6.88
C VAL A 192 10.61 -12.21 -5.98
N ARG A 193 10.23 -12.13 -4.70
CA ARG A 193 10.43 -13.21 -3.73
C ARG A 193 9.63 -14.47 -4.07
N ARG A 194 8.46 -14.34 -4.68
CA ARG A 194 7.68 -15.50 -5.11
C ARG A 194 8.42 -16.38 -6.12
N LYS A 195 9.33 -15.78 -6.91
CA LYS A 195 10.15 -16.52 -7.88
C LYS A 195 11.37 -17.19 -7.22
N THR A 196 11.91 -16.57 -6.19
CA THR A 196 13.14 -16.99 -5.53
C THR A 196 12.90 -17.87 -4.30
N VAL A 197 11.79 -17.68 -3.58
CA VAL A 197 11.50 -18.38 -2.31
C VAL A 197 11.54 -19.91 -2.40
N ARG A 198 11.27 -20.48 -3.58
CA ARG A 198 11.38 -21.93 -3.83
C ARG A 198 12.82 -22.45 -3.81
N ARG A 199 13.80 -21.57 -3.90
CA ARG A 199 15.23 -21.88 -3.85
C ARG A 199 15.83 -21.57 -2.47
N ALA A 200 15.05 -20.91 -1.59
CA ALA A 200 15.52 -20.52 -0.27
C ALA A 200 15.81 -21.75 0.59
N THR A 201 17.04 -21.87 1.04
CA THR A 201 17.53 -23.00 1.85
C THR A 201 17.33 -22.76 3.35
N ASP A 202 17.06 -21.52 3.77
CA ASP A 202 17.11 -21.09 5.17
C ASP A 202 15.82 -20.41 5.69
N LEU A 203 14.64 -20.96 5.33
CA LEU A 203 13.36 -20.47 5.83
C LEU A 203 13.26 -20.49 7.36
N LYS A 204 13.89 -21.49 8.00
CA LYS A 204 13.92 -21.60 9.46
C LYS A 204 14.72 -20.46 10.11
N GLU A 205 15.85 -20.08 9.53
CA GLU A 205 16.65 -18.94 10.02
C GLU A 205 15.85 -17.63 9.84
N SER A 206 15.21 -17.45 8.70
CA SER A 206 14.33 -16.30 8.45
C SER A 206 13.19 -16.23 9.49
N ALA A 207 12.49 -17.33 9.79
CA ALA A 207 11.44 -17.35 10.80
C ALA A 207 11.99 -17.00 12.20
N GLU A 208 13.20 -17.44 12.52
CA GLU A 208 13.86 -17.11 13.77
C GLU A 208 14.17 -15.61 13.91
N MET A 209 14.61 -14.98 12.83
CA MET A 209 14.84 -13.53 12.79
C MET A 209 13.53 -12.75 13.00
N HIS A 210 12.42 -13.16 12.39
CA HIS A 210 11.11 -12.57 12.64
C HIS A 210 10.68 -12.72 14.11
N ARG A 211 10.99 -13.88 14.74
CA ARG A 211 10.73 -14.09 16.17
C ARG A 211 11.54 -13.12 17.04
N GLN A 212 12.76 -12.79 16.68
CA GLN A 212 13.58 -11.79 17.40
C GLN A 212 12.96 -10.39 17.29
N ILE A 213 12.51 -9.98 16.10
CA ILE A 213 11.80 -8.70 15.91
C ILE A 213 10.54 -8.65 16.81
N TYR A 214 9.71 -9.69 16.75
CA TYR A 214 8.52 -9.79 17.59
C TYR A 214 8.83 -9.67 19.09
N ARG A 215 9.88 -10.38 19.56
CA ARG A 215 10.32 -10.33 20.96
C ARG A 215 10.68 -8.91 21.37
N ALA A 216 11.47 -8.20 20.56
CA ALA A 216 11.86 -6.82 20.83
C ALA A 216 10.65 -5.86 20.87
N ILE A 217 9.68 -6.03 19.93
CA ILE A 217 8.43 -5.26 19.93
C ILE A 217 7.61 -5.56 21.19
N ARG A 218 7.48 -6.83 21.58
CA ARG A 218 6.74 -7.26 22.78
C ARG A 218 7.37 -6.72 24.06
N GLU A 219 8.68 -6.66 24.12
CA GLU A 219 9.46 -6.11 25.24
C GLU A 219 9.46 -4.58 25.27
N ARG A 220 8.78 -3.94 24.30
CA ARG A 220 8.73 -2.47 24.20
C ARG A 220 10.12 -1.84 24.10
N ASN A 221 11.04 -2.48 23.40
CA ASN A 221 12.40 -2.00 23.19
C ASN A 221 12.61 -1.54 21.75
N PRO A 222 12.49 -0.21 21.45
CA PRO A 222 12.62 0.32 20.10
C PRO A 222 13.99 0.07 19.48
N GLU A 223 15.07 0.18 20.26
CA GLU A 223 16.44 -0.03 19.73
C GLU A 223 16.68 -1.49 19.36
N ALA A 224 16.27 -2.43 20.22
CA ALA A 224 16.35 -3.85 19.91
C ALA A 224 15.49 -4.21 18.69
N ALA A 225 14.30 -3.59 18.52
CA ALA A 225 13.45 -3.82 17.38
C ALA A 225 14.07 -3.30 16.06
N ARG A 226 14.73 -2.13 16.08
CA ARG A 226 15.49 -1.62 14.93
C ARG A 226 16.65 -2.53 14.56
N SER A 227 17.44 -2.96 15.55
CA SER A 227 18.57 -3.86 15.32
C SER A 227 18.14 -5.21 14.77
N ALA A 228 17.13 -5.84 15.34
CA ALA A 228 16.60 -7.12 14.88
C ALA A 228 16.04 -7.03 13.46
N MET A 229 15.36 -5.93 13.12
CA MET A 229 14.86 -5.69 11.75
C MET A 229 16.03 -5.50 10.77
N HIS A 230 17.04 -4.73 11.14
CA HIS A 230 18.27 -4.58 10.33
C HIS A 230 18.91 -5.94 10.01
N ASP A 231 19.16 -6.75 11.04
CA ASP A 231 19.82 -8.04 10.90
C ASP A 231 19.02 -9.00 10.02
N HIS A 232 17.68 -9.00 10.18
CA HIS A 232 16.76 -9.73 9.30
C HIS A 232 16.88 -9.29 7.83
N LEU A 233 16.89 -7.99 7.56
CA LEU A 233 16.96 -7.46 6.19
C LEU A 233 18.33 -7.73 5.54
N VAL A 234 19.41 -7.70 6.30
CA VAL A 234 20.75 -8.09 5.83
C VAL A 234 20.78 -9.56 5.44
N LEU A 235 20.17 -10.44 6.26
CA LEU A 235 20.05 -11.86 5.92
C LEU A 235 19.22 -12.06 4.64
N ALA A 236 18.08 -11.39 4.54
CA ALA A 236 17.20 -11.47 3.37
C ALA A 236 17.87 -10.97 2.09
N GLN A 237 18.67 -9.90 2.16
CA GLN A 237 19.45 -9.39 1.05
C GLN A 237 20.49 -10.41 0.58
N ARG A 238 21.29 -10.98 1.49
CA ARG A 238 22.29 -12.01 1.16
C ARG A 238 21.67 -13.25 0.53
N ALA A 239 20.52 -13.69 1.03
CA ALA A 239 19.79 -14.79 0.45
C ALA A 239 19.37 -14.50 -1.00
N GLN A 240 18.86 -13.31 -1.28
CA GLN A 240 18.46 -12.89 -2.62
C GLN A 240 19.63 -12.76 -3.59
N GLU A 241 20.74 -12.19 -3.14
CA GLU A 241 22.00 -12.09 -3.92
C GLU A 241 22.55 -13.48 -4.29
N ALA A 242 22.48 -14.44 -3.36
CA ALA A 242 22.89 -15.82 -3.61
C ALA A 242 22.00 -16.54 -4.64
N GLU A 243 20.75 -16.13 -4.79
CA GLU A 243 19.80 -16.66 -5.76
C GLU A 243 19.96 -16.07 -7.18
N GLY A 244 20.85 -15.08 -7.36
CA GLY A 244 21.23 -14.49 -8.65
C GLY A 244 20.13 -13.64 -9.30
N VAL A 245 19.30 -12.97 -8.52
CA VAL A 245 18.24 -12.05 -8.99
C VAL A 245 18.69 -10.62 -8.71
N ASP A 246 19.48 -10.07 -9.61
CA ASP A 246 20.00 -8.70 -9.47
C ASP A 246 19.06 -7.62 -10.00
N ASP A 247 18.15 -7.95 -10.94
CA ASP A 247 17.27 -6.98 -11.58
C ASP A 247 15.80 -7.18 -11.25
N LEU A 248 15.16 -6.14 -10.72
CA LEU A 248 13.70 -6.07 -10.54
C LEU A 248 12.96 -6.11 -11.89
N ALA A 249 13.63 -5.75 -12.99
CA ALA A 249 13.11 -5.79 -14.36
C ALA A 249 12.98 -7.22 -14.93
N ASP A 250 13.86 -8.14 -14.53
CA ASP A 250 13.80 -9.55 -14.98
C ASP A 250 12.60 -10.31 -14.41
N ALA A 251 11.92 -9.73 -13.43
CA ALA A 251 10.72 -10.29 -12.83
C ALA A 251 9.54 -10.40 -13.81
N GLU A 252 9.48 -9.60 -14.88
CA GLU A 252 8.35 -9.59 -15.84
C GLU A 252 8.63 -10.36 -17.16
N GLY A 253 9.90 -10.59 -17.52
CA GLY A 253 10.29 -11.08 -18.86
C GLY A 253 10.02 -12.55 -19.16
N ASN A 254 9.76 -13.42 -18.19
CA ASN A 254 9.78 -14.87 -18.41
C ASN A 254 8.40 -15.55 -18.48
N SER A 255 7.31 -14.80 -18.51
CA SER A 255 5.95 -15.38 -18.65
C SER A 255 5.48 -15.56 -20.10
N ASN A 256 6.24 -15.11 -21.12
CA ASN A 256 5.79 -15.07 -22.52
C ASN A 256 6.51 -16.05 -23.46
N ASN A 257 7.36 -16.97 -22.97
CA ASN A 257 8.15 -17.86 -23.85
C ASN A 257 7.75 -19.35 -23.74
N GLY A 258 6.53 -19.67 -23.31
CA GLY A 258 6.06 -21.06 -23.08
C GLY A 258 5.07 -21.64 -24.11
N SER A 259 4.74 -20.94 -25.22
CA SER A 259 3.74 -21.45 -26.17
C SER A 259 4.08 -21.24 -27.64
N ALA A 260 5.28 -21.57 -28.04
CA ALA A 260 5.62 -21.67 -29.47
C ALA A 260 6.64 -22.79 -29.73
N SER A 261 6.21 -24.03 -29.74
CA SER A 261 6.90 -25.11 -30.45
C SER A 261 6.14 -26.43 -30.28
N LYS A 262 5.18 -26.73 -31.14
CA LYS A 262 4.87 -28.09 -31.64
C LYS A 262 3.73 -28.03 -32.65
N GLU A 263 4.07 -27.65 -33.86
CA GLU A 263 3.41 -28.12 -35.05
C GLU A 263 4.43 -28.05 -36.17
N THR A 264 5.03 -29.20 -36.53
CA THR A 264 5.44 -29.53 -37.89
C THR A 264 5.69 -31.03 -38.02
N VAL A 265 4.91 -31.63 -38.94
CA VAL A 265 5.27 -32.71 -39.87
C VAL A 265 5.25 -34.15 -39.32
N SER A 266 4.32 -34.97 -39.70
CA SER A 266 4.10 -35.68 -40.96
C SER A 266 2.74 -36.30 -40.96
#